data_89567f94bf920cef485f8551a72cc364
#
_entry.id   89567f94bf920cef485f8551a72cc364
#
_cell.length_a   1.000
_cell.length_b   1.000
_cell.length_c   1.000
_cell.angle_alpha   90.00
_cell.angle_beta   90.00
_cell.angle_gamma   90.00
#
_symmetry.space_group_name_H-M   'P 1'
#
loop_
_entity.id
_entity.type
_entity.pdbx_description
1 polymer ?
#
loop_
_entity_poly.entity_id
_entity_poly.type
_entity_poly.pdbx_seq_one_letter_code
_entity_poly.pdbx_strand_id
1 'polypeptide(L)'
;VKKVEKKIEKKMIENMPIRKPQTKKKDMFDPLKLAELIDKQKDTKTKIEDIPEKDYEVLDSKPSLNKRLTLSEEDAIRAQFMQCWSIPLGIPFDDTMIVKIKILLNTDGTLQKPPEVIQHERMNKPSEKYFRTLAESALRAVRRCDPIKVPEVERYESWKSLQLNFDPREILRG
;
A
#
# COMPACT_ATOMS: atom_id res chain seq x y z
N VAL A 1 18.98 14.31 52.13
CA VAL A 1 18.23 13.64 51.05
C VAL A 1 19.00 13.69 49.72
N LYS A 2 19.54 14.86 49.32
CA LYS A 2 20.28 15.03 48.03
C LYS A 2 21.59 14.24 47.89
N LYS A 3 22.19 13.76 48.99
CA LYS A 3 23.49 13.06 48.99
C LYS A 3 23.34 11.55 48.77
N VAL A 4 22.17 11.00 49.01
CA VAL A 4 21.87 9.58 48.85
C VAL A 4 21.47 9.28 47.38
N GLU A 5 20.73 10.17 46.75
CA GLU A 5 20.31 10.00 45.33
C GLU A 5 21.50 9.99 44.38
N LYS A 6 22.49 10.85 44.55
CA LYS A 6 23.72 10.84 43.71
C LYS A 6 24.56 9.57 43.84
N LYS A 7 24.44 8.83 44.95
CA LYS A 7 25.18 7.57 45.17
C LYS A 7 24.51 6.37 44.52
N ILE A 8 23.19 6.47 44.34
CA ILE A 8 22.40 5.43 43.66
C ILE A 8 22.57 5.56 42.15
N GLU A 9 22.54 6.77 41.59
CA GLU A 9 22.80 7.00 40.17
C GLU A 9 24.19 6.51 39.71
N LYS A 10 25.25 6.80 40.50
CA LYS A 10 26.59 6.30 40.16
C LYS A 10 26.73 4.79 40.16
N LYS A 11 26.02 4.06 41.05
CA LYS A 11 26.06 2.59 41.09
C LYS A 11 25.26 1.92 39.95
N MET A 12 24.25 2.60 39.41
CA MET A 12 23.48 2.06 38.25
C MET A 12 24.24 2.16 36.94
N ILE A 13 25.13 3.14 36.78
CA ILE A 13 25.89 3.34 35.53
C ILE A 13 27.05 2.35 35.43
N GLU A 14 27.57 1.85 36.56
CA GLU A 14 28.76 0.95 36.59
C GLU A 14 28.46 -0.51 36.24
N ASN A 15 27.17 -0.89 36.21
CA ASN A 15 26.73 -2.26 35.94
C ASN A 15 26.02 -2.47 34.60
N MET A 16 26.08 -1.51 33.66
CA MET A 16 25.57 -1.73 32.33
C MET A 16 26.58 -2.52 31.49
N PRO A 17 26.22 -3.69 30.95
CA PRO A 17 27.10 -4.42 30.04
C PRO A 17 27.32 -3.60 28.78
N ILE A 18 28.56 -3.19 28.53
CA ILE A 18 28.97 -2.52 27.31
C ILE A 18 28.74 -3.48 26.16
N ARG A 19 27.65 -3.29 25.39
CA ARG A 19 27.45 -3.99 24.13
C ARG A 19 28.52 -3.52 23.14
N LYS A 20 29.47 -4.39 22.84
CA LYS A 20 30.40 -4.17 21.74
C LYS A 20 29.61 -3.92 20.46
N PRO A 21 29.94 -2.89 19.65
CA PRO A 21 29.28 -2.70 18.36
C PRO A 21 29.50 -3.93 17.49
N GLN A 22 28.41 -4.61 17.14
CA GLN A 22 28.47 -5.67 16.14
C GLN A 22 28.73 -4.98 14.80
N THR A 23 29.92 -5.15 14.27
CA THR A 23 30.24 -4.79 12.89
C THR A 23 29.35 -5.65 11.98
N LYS A 24 28.33 -5.04 11.40
CA LYS A 24 27.56 -5.67 10.32
C LYS A 24 28.55 -6.01 9.22
N LYS A 25 28.77 -7.30 8.99
CA LYS A 25 29.46 -7.78 7.79
C LYS A 25 28.68 -7.21 6.62
N LYS A 26 29.29 -6.30 5.87
CA LYS A 26 28.80 -5.90 4.57
C LYS A 26 28.87 -7.15 3.72
N ASP A 27 27.74 -7.73 3.36
CA ASP A 27 27.67 -8.71 2.29
C ASP A 27 28.20 -8.01 1.05
N MET A 28 29.47 -8.25 0.74
CA MET A 28 30.08 -7.77 -0.49
C MET A 28 29.38 -8.53 -1.62
N PHE A 29 28.52 -7.83 -2.33
CA PHE A 29 27.95 -8.29 -3.58
C PHE A 29 29.11 -8.64 -4.52
N ASP A 30 29.30 -9.92 -4.76
CA ASP A 30 30.37 -10.42 -5.63
C ASP A 30 29.78 -10.62 -7.04
N PRO A 31 30.09 -9.74 -7.99
CA PRO A 31 29.55 -9.82 -9.34
C PRO A 31 30.02 -11.06 -10.11
N LEU A 32 31.15 -11.67 -9.70
CA LEU A 32 31.68 -12.90 -10.32
C LEU A 32 30.82 -14.12 -9.98
N LYS A 33 30.27 -14.19 -8.75
CA LYS A 33 29.32 -15.26 -8.36
C LYS A 33 28.01 -15.18 -9.10
N LEU A 34 27.57 -13.98 -9.45
CA LEU A 34 26.35 -13.80 -10.23
C LEU A 34 26.56 -14.24 -11.70
N ALA A 35 27.70 -13.95 -12.29
CA ALA A 35 28.05 -14.41 -13.64
C ALA A 35 28.12 -15.93 -13.72
N GLU A 36 28.69 -16.60 -12.72
CA GLU A 36 28.75 -18.07 -12.64
C GLU A 36 27.37 -18.74 -12.54
N LEU A 37 26.41 -18.10 -11.86
CA LEU A 37 25.03 -18.57 -11.79
C LEU A 37 24.28 -18.42 -13.12
N ILE A 38 24.60 -17.40 -13.90
CA ILE A 38 23.98 -17.17 -15.22
C ILE A 38 24.51 -18.18 -16.24
N ASP A 39 25.82 -18.48 -16.22
CA ASP A 39 26.40 -19.48 -17.13
C ASP A 39 25.91 -20.91 -16.83
N LYS A 40 25.69 -21.26 -15.59
CA LYS A 40 25.12 -22.55 -15.20
C LYS A 40 23.69 -22.79 -15.69
N GLN A 41 22.93 -21.72 -15.98
CA GLN A 41 21.57 -21.86 -16.56
C GLN A 41 21.58 -22.09 -18.08
N LYS A 42 22.70 -21.84 -18.77
CA LYS A 42 22.79 -22.05 -20.22
C LYS A 42 23.00 -23.54 -20.59
N ASP A 43 23.53 -24.35 -19.70
CA ASP A 43 23.89 -25.73 -20.01
C ASP A 43 22.78 -26.76 -19.71
N THR A 44 21.66 -26.36 -19.12
CA THR A 44 20.48 -27.21 -18.97
C THR A 44 19.56 -27.10 -20.19
N LYS A 45 20.03 -27.59 -21.35
CA LYS A 45 19.14 -28.04 -22.42
C LYS A 45 18.44 -29.29 -21.92
N THR A 46 17.34 -29.13 -21.20
CA THR A 46 16.42 -30.21 -20.90
C THR A 46 15.81 -30.63 -22.25
N LYS A 47 16.12 -31.86 -22.70
CA LYS A 47 15.40 -32.54 -23.78
C LYS A 47 13.92 -32.53 -23.40
N ILE A 48 13.12 -31.82 -24.18
CA ILE A 48 11.67 -31.93 -24.17
C ILE A 48 11.37 -33.22 -24.95
N GLU A 49 11.21 -34.31 -24.22
CA GLU A 49 10.61 -35.52 -24.74
C GLU A 49 9.11 -35.29 -24.80
N ASP A 50 8.54 -35.64 -25.94
CA ASP A 50 7.18 -35.62 -26.39
C ASP A 50 6.11 -35.65 -25.29
N ILE A 51 5.47 -34.50 -25.03
CA ILE A 51 4.17 -34.44 -24.36
C ILE A 51 3.12 -34.44 -25.44
N PRO A 52 2.14 -35.41 -25.41
CA PRO A 52 1.09 -35.47 -26.43
C PRO A 52 0.28 -34.16 -26.40
N GLU A 53 0.13 -33.61 -27.58
CA GLU A 53 -0.68 -32.44 -27.91
C GLU A 53 -2.15 -32.74 -27.56
N LYS A 54 -2.51 -32.43 -26.29
CA LYS A 54 -3.92 -32.29 -25.92
C LYS A 54 -4.29 -30.85 -26.13
N ASP A 55 -5.32 -30.64 -26.93
CA ASP A 55 -5.99 -29.40 -27.25
C ASP A 55 -6.15 -28.50 -26.01
N TYR A 56 -5.15 -27.70 -25.75
CA TYR A 56 -5.35 -26.50 -24.96
C TYR A 56 -5.88 -25.47 -25.94
N GLU A 57 -7.18 -25.23 -25.90
CA GLU A 57 -7.71 -23.97 -26.38
C GLU A 57 -6.88 -22.87 -25.68
N VAL A 58 -5.93 -22.34 -26.45
CA VAL A 58 -5.24 -21.10 -26.08
C VAL A 58 -6.34 -20.05 -26.04
N LEU A 59 -6.93 -19.90 -24.85
CA LEU A 59 -7.65 -18.69 -24.51
C LEU A 59 -6.64 -17.55 -24.68
N ASP A 60 -6.63 -17.00 -25.88
CA ASP A 60 -5.85 -15.85 -26.34
C ASP A 60 -6.42 -14.59 -25.68
N SER A 61 -6.47 -14.61 -24.37
CA SER A 61 -6.73 -13.50 -23.50
C SER A 61 -5.49 -13.22 -22.66
N LYS A 62 -4.37 -12.87 -23.36
CA LYS A 62 -3.42 -11.98 -22.71
C LYS A 62 -4.22 -10.74 -22.37
N PRO A 63 -4.57 -10.48 -21.09
CA PRO A 63 -5.10 -9.17 -20.72
C PRO A 63 -4.02 -8.22 -21.16
N SER A 64 -4.29 -7.40 -22.17
CA SER A 64 -3.30 -6.44 -22.63
C SER A 64 -2.88 -5.62 -21.41
N LEU A 65 -1.62 -5.74 -21.01
CA LEU A 65 -1.06 -5.02 -19.86
C LEU A 65 -1.34 -3.52 -19.94
N ASN A 66 -1.62 -3.03 -21.16
CA ASN A 66 -2.00 -1.65 -21.45
C ASN A 66 -3.46 -1.30 -21.06
N LYS A 67 -4.30 -2.28 -20.69
CA LYS A 67 -5.71 -2.02 -20.31
C LYS A 67 -5.94 -1.84 -18.82
N ARG A 68 -4.91 -2.07 -17.97
CA ARG A 68 -5.00 -1.88 -16.52
C ARG A 68 -4.08 -0.75 -16.09
N LEU A 69 -4.43 -0.10 -15.00
CA LEU A 69 -3.51 0.80 -14.32
C LEU A 69 -2.28 0.02 -13.86
N THR A 70 -1.12 0.64 -13.94
CA THR A 70 0.07 0.15 -13.25
C THR A 70 -0.09 0.42 -11.74
N LEU A 71 0.60 -0.36 -10.91
CA LEU A 71 0.60 -0.15 -9.46
C LEU A 71 1.04 1.28 -9.11
N SER A 72 2.03 1.82 -9.81
CA SER A 72 2.52 3.18 -9.61
C SER A 72 1.46 4.25 -9.93
N GLU A 73 0.62 4.05 -10.94
CA GLU A 73 -0.47 4.98 -11.28
C GLU A 73 -1.60 4.92 -10.28
N GLU A 74 -1.96 3.73 -9.81
CA GLU A 74 -2.94 3.57 -8.73
C GLU A 74 -2.48 4.25 -7.45
N ASP A 75 -1.21 4.09 -7.08
CA ASP A 75 -0.62 4.73 -5.92
C ASP A 75 -0.55 6.26 -6.07
N ALA A 76 -0.24 6.75 -7.27
CA ALA A 76 -0.23 8.19 -7.56
C ALA A 76 -1.63 8.82 -7.44
N ILE A 77 -2.68 8.11 -7.88
CA ILE A 77 -4.07 8.54 -7.72
C ILE A 77 -4.46 8.53 -6.24
N ARG A 78 -4.15 7.42 -5.53
CA ARG A 78 -4.41 7.29 -4.10
C ARG A 78 -3.75 8.40 -3.29
N ALA A 79 -2.47 8.69 -3.56
CA ALA A 79 -1.71 9.70 -2.85
C ALA A 79 -2.36 11.09 -2.91
N GLN A 80 -2.98 11.46 -4.04
CA GLN A 80 -3.70 12.73 -4.16
C GLN A 80 -4.87 12.80 -3.17
N PHE A 81 -5.68 11.75 -3.06
CA PHE A 81 -6.79 11.72 -2.12
C PHE A 81 -6.32 11.73 -0.66
N MET A 82 -5.19 11.05 -0.35
CA MET A 82 -4.62 11.03 0.99
C MET A 82 -4.14 12.41 1.44
N GLN A 83 -3.63 13.26 0.53
CA GLN A 83 -3.26 14.65 0.83
C GLN A 83 -4.44 15.51 1.28
N CYS A 84 -5.64 15.22 0.78
CA CYS A 84 -6.87 15.93 1.16
C CYS A 84 -7.53 15.38 2.42
N TRP A 85 -7.04 14.24 2.92
CA TRP A 85 -7.70 13.55 4.02
C TRP A 85 -7.27 14.09 5.38
N SER A 86 -8.26 14.52 6.13
CA SER A 86 -8.12 14.95 7.52
C SER A 86 -8.63 13.83 8.42
N ILE A 87 -7.71 13.09 9.04
CA ILE A 87 -8.06 11.98 9.92
C ILE A 87 -8.69 12.54 11.21
N PRO A 88 -9.86 12.04 11.63
CA PRO A 88 -10.47 12.45 12.89
C PRO A 88 -9.65 11.92 14.06
N LEU A 89 -9.20 12.82 14.94
CA LEU A 89 -8.45 12.47 16.13
C LEU A 89 -9.35 11.86 17.21
N GLY A 90 -8.77 11.00 18.06
CA GLY A 90 -9.49 10.39 19.19
C GLY A 90 -10.30 9.15 18.84
N ILE A 91 -10.15 8.61 17.63
CA ILE A 91 -10.71 7.31 17.23
C ILE A 91 -9.66 6.23 17.46
N PRO A 92 -10.00 5.07 18.06
CA PRO A 92 -9.11 3.92 18.08
C PRO A 92 -8.93 3.39 16.66
N PHE A 93 -7.69 3.23 16.21
CA PHE A 93 -7.37 2.70 14.87
C PHE A 93 -6.86 1.28 15.01
N ASP A 94 -7.68 0.33 14.61
CA ASP A 94 -7.36 -1.09 14.51
C ASP A 94 -7.45 -1.57 13.06
N ASP A 95 -7.18 -2.85 12.83
CA ASP A 95 -7.19 -3.48 11.51
C ASP A 95 -8.58 -3.46 10.84
N THR A 96 -9.63 -3.20 11.61
CA THR A 96 -11.01 -3.13 11.11
C THR A 96 -11.40 -1.74 10.61
N MET A 97 -10.59 -0.71 10.93
CA MET A 97 -10.85 0.70 10.62
C MET A 97 -10.32 1.10 9.22
N ILE A 98 -10.56 0.27 8.22
CA ILE A 98 -10.27 0.56 6.83
C ILE A 98 -11.57 0.87 6.11
N VAL A 99 -11.67 2.08 5.53
CA VAL A 99 -12.84 2.51 4.76
C VAL A 99 -12.58 2.31 3.28
N LYS A 100 -13.45 1.57 2.61
CA LYS A 100 -13.40 1.34 1.15
C LYS A 100 -14.43 2.23 0.46
N ILE A 101 -13.95 3.09 -0.44
CA ILE A 101 -14.81 4.02 -1.19
C ILE A 101 -14.69 3.71 -2.67
N LYS A 102 -15.83 3.55 -3.32
CA LYS A 102 -15.94 3.45 -4.77
C LYS A 102 -16.15 4.85 -5.34
N ILE A 103 -15.36 5.19 -6.35
CA ILE A 103 -15.46 6.43 -7.11
C ILE A 103 -15.61 6.15 -8.60
N LEU A 104 -16.29 7.06 -9.28
CA LEU A 104 -16.40 7.10 -10.74
C LEU A 104 -15.90 8.47 -11.20
N LEU A 105 -14.96 8.46 -12.12
CA LEU A 105 -14.30 9.65 -12.65
C LEU A 105 -14.70 9.92 -14.10
N ASN A 106 -14.75 11.18 -14.46
CA ASN A 106 -14.80 11.65 -15.83
C ASN A 106 -13.38 11.72 -16.42
N THR A 107 -13.27 11.91 -17.72
CA THR A 107 -11.99 12.03 -18.45
C THR A 107 -11.13 13.22 -18.02
N ASP A 108 -11.73 14.23 -17.41
CA ASP A 108 -11.05 15.42 -16.86
C ASP A 108 -10.61 15.26 -15.39
N GLY A 109 -10.83 14.09 -14.78
CA GLY A 109 -10.50 13.80 -13.39
C GLY A 109 -11.53 14.29 -12.37
N THR A 110 -12.68 14.81 -12.82
CA THR A 110 -13.79 15.15 -11.93
C THR A 110 -14.61 13.92 -11.53
N LEU A 111 -15.29 14.00 -10.41
CA LEU A 111 -16.21 12.95 -9.97
C LEU A 111 -17.47 12.93 -10.86
N GLN A 112 -17.76 11.78 -11.46
CA GLN A 112 -18.99 11.58 -12.25
C GLN A 112 -20.23 11.46 -11.36
N LYS A 113 -20.05 10.86 -10.17
CA LYS A 113 -21.11 10.63 -9.16
C LYS A 113 -20.56 10.87 -7.75
N PRO A 114 -21.44 11.12 -6.77
CA PRO A 114 -21.02 11.15 -5.39
C PRO A 114 -20.28 9.85 -5.01
N PRO A 115 -19.17 9.94 -4.26
CA PRO A 115 -18.42 8.77 -3.82
C PRO A 115 -19.27 7.89 -2.87
N GLU A 116 -19.14 6.57 -3.00
CA GLU A 116 -19.94 5.61 -2.25
C GLU A 116 -19.06 4.76 -1.34
N VAL A 117 -19.43 4.62 -0.06
CA VAL A 117 -18.76 3.70 0.86
C VAL A 117 -19.25 2.29 0.58
N ILE A 118 -18.34 1.36 0.22
CA ILE A 118 -18.69 -0.04 -0.08
C ILE A 118 -19.30 -0.74 1.16
N GLN A 119 -18.77 -0.42 2.34
CA GLN A 119 -19.24 -0.97 3.62
C GLN A 119 -20.35 -0.10 4.25
N HIS A 120 -21.29 0.38 3.45
CA HIS A 120 -22.33 1.31 3.88
C HIS A 120 -23.16 0.77 5.09
N GLU A 121 -23.37 -0.54 5.14
CA GLU A 121 -24.10 -1.17 6.27
C GLU A 121 -23.43 -0.90 7.62
N ARG A 122 -22.10 -0.82 7.66
CA ARG A 122 -21.35 -0.53 8.89
C ARG A 122 -21.61 0.88 9.39
N MET A 123 -21.82 1.83 8.49
CA MET A 123 -22.12 3.23 8.87
C MET A 123 -23.45 3.36 9.64
N ASN A 124 -24.37 2.43 9.44
CA ASN A 124 -25.71 2.47 10.05
C ASN A 124 -25.76 1.70 11.39
N LYS A 125 -24.68 0.98 11.76
CA LYS A 125 -24.62 0.25 13.03
C LYS A 125 -24.28 1.17 14.20
N PRO A 126 -25.12 1.25 15.26
CA PRO A 126 -24.82 2.09 16.42
C PRO A 126 -23.53 1.71 17.15
N SER A 127 -23.13 0.44 17.08
CA SER A 127 -21.88 -0.06 17.66
C SER A 127 -20.62 0.40 16.92
N GLU A 128 -20.76 0.80 15.65
CA GLU A 128 -19.64 1.18 14.78
C GLU A 128 -19.59 2.70 14.52
N LYS A 129 -19.91 3.51 15.52
CA LYS A 129 -19.91 4.99 15.42
C LYS A 129 -18.57 5.57 14.95
N TYR A 130 -17.46 4.96 15.36
CA TYR A 130 -16.12 5.40 14.94
C TYR A 130 -15.88 5.13 13.46
N PHE A 131 -16.30 3.98 12.96
CA PHE A 131 -16.23 3.68 11.53
C PHE A 131 -17.04 4.70 10.71
N ARG A 132 -18.23 5.05 11.16
CA ARG A 132 -19.07 6.06 10.52
C ARG A 132 -18.35 7.42 10.45
N THR A 133 -17.77 7.88 11.56
CA THR A 133 -17.02 9.15 11.59
C THR A 133 -15.83 9.13 10.63
N LEU A 134 -15.10 8.01 10.59
CA LEU A 134 -13.97 7.81 9.67
C LEU A 134 -14.43 7.82 8.21
N ALA A 135 -15.50 7.11 7.88
CA ALA A 135 -16.08 7.04 6.54
C ALA A 135 -16.56 8.42 6.05
N GLU A 136 -17.23 9.18 6.90
CA GLU A 136 -17.64 10.56 6.58
C GLU A 136 -16.45 11.49 6.34
N SER A 137 -15.34 11.31 7.08
CA SER A 137 -14.12 12.09 6.85
C SER A 137 -13.46 11.73 5.52
N ALA A 138 -13.42 10.43 5.18
CA ALA A 138 -12.88 9.95 3.91
C ALA A 138 -13.73 10.41 2.71
N LEU A 139 -15.07 10.39 2.82
CA LEU A 139 -15.96 10.94 1.80
C LEU A 139 -15.72 12.45 1.58
N ARG A 140 -15.48 13.20 2.66
CA ARG A 140 -15.13 14.64 2.55
C ARG A 140 -13.79 14.82 1.86
N ALA A 141 -12.80 13.96 2.12
CA ALA A 141 -11.50 14.01 1.45
C ALA A 141 -11.64 13.82 -0.05
N VAL A 142 -12.40 12.83 -0.50
CA VAL A 142 -12.65 12.57 -1.92
C VAL A 142 -13.27 13.79 -2.60
N ARG A 143 -14.30 14.39 -2.01
CA ARG A 143 -14.96 15.58 -2.57
C ARG A 143 -14.07 16.83 -2.56
N ARG A 144 -13.16 16.95 -1.59
CA ARG A 144 -12.25 18.11 -1.49
C ARG A 144 -11.13 18.04 -2.52
N CYS A 145 -10.70 16.83 -2.89
CA CYS A 145 -9.65 16.61 -3.87
C CYS A 145 -10.14 16.68 -5.33
N ASP A 146 -11.43 16.80 -5.57
CA ASP A 146 -12.01 16.89 -6.91
C ASP A 146 -11.71 18.28 -7.51
N PRO A 147 -11.13 18.39 -8.74
CA PRO A 147 -10.65 17.33 -9.64
C PRO A 147 -9.25 16.80 -9.28
N ILE A 148 -8.98 15.54 -9.63
CA ILE A 148 -7.66 14.93 -9.48
C ILE A 148 -6.91 14.89 -10.83
N LYS A 149 -5.59 14.72 -10.74
CA LYS A 149 -4.77 14.44 -11.92
C LYS A 149 -4.89 12.97 -12.30
N VAL A 150 -5.35 12.72 -13.51
CA VAL A 150 -5.60 11.39 -14.05
C VAL A 150 -4.55 11.00 -15.09
N PRO A 151 -4.33 9.70 -15.35
CA PRO A 151 -3.51 9.21 -16.45
C PRO A 151 -4.08 9.58 -17.83
N GLU A 152 -3.40 9.14 -18.88
CA GLU A 152 -3.81 9.39 -20.27
C GLU A 152 -5.24 8.94 -20.55
N VAL A 153 -5.97 9.78 -21.31
CA VAL A 153 -7.40 9.57 -21.62
C VAL A 153 -7.63 8.31 -22.45
N GLU A 154 -6.65 7.90 -23.27
CA GLU A 154 -6.69 6.67 -24.06
C GLU A 154 -6.91 5.42 -23.20
N ARG A 155 -6.54 5.50 -21.93
CA ARG A 155 -6.69 4.42 -20.94
C ARG A 155 -7.85 4.66 -19.96
N TYR A 156 -8.79 5.54 -20.30
CA TYR A 156 -9.93 5.92 -19.44
C TYR A 156 -10.65 4.72 -18.82
N GLU A 157 -10.88 3.67 -19.61
CA GLU A 157 -11.54 2.44 -19.13
C GLU A 157 -10.82 1.78 -17.95
N SER A 158 -9.51 1.99 -17.80
CA SER A 158 -8.73 1.42 -16.71
C SER A 158 -8.87 2.17 -15.39
N TRP A 159 -9.20 3.46 -15.42
CA TRP A 159 -9.23 4.32 -14.23
C TRP A 159 -10.56 5.05 -13.99
N LYS A 160 -11.56 4.92 -14.89
CA LYS A 160 -12.87 5.52 -14.69
C LYS A 160 -13.60 5.05 -13.43
N SER A 161 -13.33 3.83 -12.98
CA SER A 161 -13.94 3.25 -11.78
C SER A 161 -12.87 2.71 -10.87
N LEU A 162 -12.67 3.35 -9.73
CA LEU A 162 -11.63 3.01 -8.78
C LEU A 162 -12.20 2.70 -7.40
N GLN A 163 -11.51 1.81 -6.68
CA GLN A 163 -11.75 1.56 -5.27
C GLN A 163 -10.58 2.09 -4.46
N LEU A 164 -10.85 3.05 -3.60
CA LEU A 164 -9.89 3.65 -2.70
C LEU A 164 -10.02 3.04 -1.32
N ASN A 165 -8.89 2.67 -0.72
CA ASN A 165 -8.82 2.21 0.65
C ASN A 165 -8.23 3.32 1.52
N PHE A 166 -9.01 3.78 2.50
CA PHE A 166 -8.58 4.78 3.47
C PHE A 166 -8.23 4.08 4.78
N ASP A 167 -6.93 3.89 4.99
CA ASP A 167 -6.37 3.33 6.22
C ASP A 167 -5.65 4.44 7.02
N PRO A 168 -6.17 4.85 8.17
CA PRO A 168 -5.56 5.92 8.96
C PRO A 168 -4.15 5.57 9.45
N ARG A 169 -3.83 4.29 9.55
CA ARG A 169 -2.51 3.84 10.02
C ARG A 169 -1.41 4.12 9.00
N GLU A 170 -1.73 4.12 7.70
CA GLU A 170 -0.74 4.44 6.65
C GLU A 170 -0.20 5.87 6.83
N ILE A 171 -1.08 6.83 7.18
CA ILE A 171 -0.68 8.24 7.39
C ILE A 171 -0.01 8.45 8.74
N LEU A 172 -0.45 7.74 9.79
CA LEU A 172 0.08 7.92 11.14
C LEU A 172 1.45 7.26 11.35
N ARG A 173 1.86 6.35 10.47
CA ARG A 173 3.17 5.66 10.52
C ARG A 173 4.26 6.39 9.71
N GLY A 174 3.90 7.37 8.90
CA GLY A 174 4.75 8.12 7.97
C GLY A 174 5.75 9.10 8.56
#